data_524098e3c129258adf799c1f051f3a08
#
_entry.id   524098e3c129258adf799c1f051f3a08
#
_cell.length_a   1.000
_cell.length_b   1.000
_cell.length_c   1.000
_cell.angle_alpha   90.00
_cell.angle_beta   90.00
_cell.angle_gamma   90.00
#
_symmetry.space_group_name_H-M   'P 1'
#
loop_
_entity.id
_entity.type
_entity.pdbx_description
1 polymer ?
#
loop_
_entity_poly.entity_id
_entity_poly.type
_entity_poly.pdbx_seq_one_letter_code
_entity_poly.pdbx_strand_id
1 'polypeptide(L)'
;MLTKLKNYFLKKNPIFYVDSESIFEEVLKEISGEKILGVDTEFDWRNTYYPNLCLIQISTKKKIFLIDCLRLDSLFKLNLIFENEDIVKVFHSVRSDVTVLFNSLNTKVSNSFDIQIAEKFLSSGDLKSYAKIVLKYLNLNIDKSETNSNWLKRPITESQINYAANDVRFLIKIYLQQKKILERKNSFLAVKNLIKKEIDLGSQELFIPRLKKMKHRKKIEKDLFMWRENIAKERNVPPSYLFKDKNFKKILKIYDENTLREKIYDILQNEKLANNLIESLK
;
A
#
# COMPACT_ATOMS: atom_id res chain seq x y z
N MET A 1 -33.25 6.23 27.41
CA MET A 1 -31.99 6.84 27.93
C MET A 1 -30.71 6.26 27.30
N LEU A 2 -30.65 4.98 26.94
CA LEU A 2 -29.50 4.32 26.30
C LEU A 2 -29.25 4.78 24.83
N THR A 3 -30.24 5.22 24.08
CA THR A 3 -30.12 5.67 22.69
C THR A 3 -29.44 7.05 22.58
N LYS A 4 -29.64 7.93 23.55
CA LYS A 4 -28.99 9.27 23.59
C LYS A 4 -27.51 9.20 23.96
N LEU A 5 -27.07 8.20 24.72
CA LEU A 5 -25.64 8.00 25.06
C LEU A 5 -24.85 7.45 23.86
N LYS A 6 -25.46 6.65 22.96
CA LYS A 6 -24.80 6.16 21.73
C LYS A 6 -24.43 7.29 20.78
N ASN A 7 -25.24 8.31 20.63
CA ASN A 7 -24.98 9.45 19.72
C ASN A 7 -23.93 10.44 20.25
N TYR A 8 -23.65 10.47 21.56
CA TYR A 8 -22.65 11.38 22.15
C TYR A 8 -21.21 10.91 21.88
N PHE A 9 -20.99 9.59 21.65
CA PHE A 9 -19.68 9.02 21.29
C PHE A 9 -19.32 9.10 19.80
N LEU A 10 -20.25 9.56 18.95
CA LEU A 10 -20.08 9.67 17.49
C LEU A 10 -19.89 11.11 17.03
N LYS A 11 -19.26 11.98 17.82
CA LYS A 11 -18.74 13.24 17.26
C LYS A 11 -17.81 12.86 16.10
N LYS A 12 -18.27 13.08 14.85
CA LYS A 12 -17.44 12.89 13.66
C LYS A 12 -16.21 13.76 13.82
N ASN A 13 -15.02 13.16 13.85
CA ASN A 13 -13.77 13.93 13.84
C ASN A 13 -13.81 14.87 12.63
N PRO A 14 -13.48 16.15 12.79
CA PRO A 14 -13.40 17.08 11.66
C PRO A 14 -12.36 16.59 10.66
N ILE A 15 -12.65 16.79 9.38
CA ILE A 15 -11.81 16.39 8.25
C ILE A 15 -11.15 17.66 7.71
N PHE A 16 -9.84 17.60 7.50
CA PHE A 16 -9.03 18.67 6.93
C PHE A 16 -8.40 18.14 5.63
N TYR A 17 -8.70 18.82 4.52
CA TYR A 17 -8.04 18.55 3.24
C TYR A 17 -6.79 19.41 3.14
N VAL A 18 -5.65 18.77 2.83
CA VAL A 18 -4.31 19.36 2.89
C VAL A 18 -3.73 19.39 1.49
N ASP A 19 -3.81 20.52 0.82
CA ASP A 19 -3.42 20.71 -0.59
C ASP A 19 -2.44 21.87 -0.81
N SER A 20 -1.87 22.42 0.27
CA SER A 20 -0.86 23.46 0.24
C SER A 20 0.25 23.22 1.25
N GLU A 21 1.47 23.65 0.93
CA GLU A 21 2.65 23.47 1.78
C GLU A 21 2.49 24.11 3.15
N SER A 22 1.85 25.29 3.23
CA SER A 22 1.63 25.98 4.51
C SER A 22 0.75 25.18 5.47
N ILE A 23 -0.38 24.64 4.97
CA ILE A 23 -1.27 23.79 5.76
C ILE A 23 -0.56 22.47 6.11
N PHE A 24 0.22 21.93 5.18
CA PHE A 24 0.97 20.69 5.41
C PHE A 24 1.98 20.82 6.53
N GLU A 25 2.72 21.94 6.63
CA GLU A 25 3.65 22.20 7.72
C GLU A 25 2.95 22.29 9.09
N GLU A 26 1.76 22.90 9.15
CA GLU A 26 0.96 22.93 10.39
C GLU A 26 0.52 21.51 10.80
N VAL A 27 0.07 20.70 9.82
CA VAL A 27 -0.33 19.31 10.04
C VAL A 27 0.85 18.47 10.52
N LEU A 28 2.04 18.62 9.92
CA LEU A 28 3.25 17.90 10.34
C LEU A 28 3.58 18.19 11.81
N LYS A 29 3.51 19.45 12.24
CA LYS A 29 3.72 19.82 13.65
C LYS A 29 2.69 19.17 14.57
N GLU A 30 1.42 19.15 14.15
CA GLU A 30 0.37 18.56 14.95
C GLU A 30 0.54 17.02 15.09
N ILE A 31 0.73 16.31 13.98
CA ILE A 31 0.85 14.84 14.00
C ILE A 31 2.16 14.34 14.64
N SER A 32 3.23 15.14 14.61
CA SER A 32 4.50 14.80 15.28
C SER A 32 4.39 14.73 16.80
N GLY A 33 3.42 15.45 17.38
CA GLY A 33 3.14 15.41 18.83
C GLY A 33 2.28 14.22 19.27
N GLU A 34 1.72 13.46 18.33
CA GLU A 34 0.83 12.34 18.65
C GLU A 34 1.62 11.07 18.96
N LYS A 35 1.06 10.20 19.79
CA LYS A 35 1.64 8.88 20.11
C LYS A 35 1.06 7.74 19.26
N ILE A 36 -0.10 7.98 18.65
CA ILE A 36 -0.82 6.99 17.86
C ILE A 36 -1.51 7.70 16.70
N LEU A 37 -1.28 7.22 15.49
CA LEU A 37 -1.93 7.69 14.26
C LEU A 37 -2.64 6.51 13.58
N GLY A 38 -3.83 6.73 13.02
CA GLY A 38 -4.41 5.82 12.04
C GLY A 38 -3.96 6.28 10.66
N VAL A 39 -3.55 5.36 9.80
CA VAL A 39 -2.98 5.67 8.48
C VAL A 39 -3.59 4.77 7.42
N ASP A 40 -3.86 5.34 6.25
CA ASP A 40 -4.26 4.63 5.03
C ASP A 40 -3.74 5.39 3.81
N THR A 41 -3.73 4.78 2.63
CA THR A 41 -3.30 5.41 1.38
C THR A 41 -4.23 5.09 0.23
N GLU A 42 -4.44 6.09 -0.66
CA GLU A 42 -5.06 5.87 -1.96
C GLU A 42 -4.06 6.10 -3.08
N PHE A 43 -4.07 5.21 -4.06
CA PHE A 43 -3.09 5.20 -5.14
C PHE A 43 -3.67 4.62 -6.44
N ASP A 44 -3.06 4.97 -7.56
CA ASP A 44 -3.31 4.34 -8.86
C ASP A 44 -2.11 3.48 -9.28
N TRP A 45 -2.37 2.22 -9.62
CA TRP A 45 -1.32 1.27 -10.04
C TRP A 45 -1.76 0.42 -11.23
N ARG A 46 -2.50 1.01 -12.15
CA ARG A 46 -3.06 0.29 -13.31
C ARG A 46 -2.12 0.25 -14.49
N ASN A 47 -1.40 1.33 -14.74
CA ASN A 47 -0.65 1.57 -15.98
C ASN A 47 0.82 1.90 -15.76
N THR A 48 1.34 1.74 -14.55
CA THR A 48 2.71 2.09 -14.17
C THR A 48 3.43 0.91 -13.53
N TYR A 49 4.76 0.93 -13.52
CA TYR A 49 5.56 -0.02 -12.75
C TYR A 49 5.46 0.26 -11.26
N TYR A 50 5.59 1.52 -10.88
CA TYR A 50 5.44 1.99 -9.51
C TYR A 50 4.01 2.48 -9.24
N PRO A 51 3.47 2.27 -8.03
CA PRO A 51 2.20 2.87 -7.66
C PRO A 51 2.31 4.39 -7.61
N ASN A 52 1.33 5.10 -8.17
CA ASN A 52 1.19 6.54 -8.05
C ASN A 52 0.44 6.85 -6.75
N LEU A 53 1.13 7.35 -5.74
CA LEU A 53 0.53 7.78 -4.49
C LEU A 53 -0.34 9.03 -4.73
N CYS A 54 -1.62 8.95 -4.40
CA CYS A 54 -2.59 10.01 -4.68
C CYS A 54 -3.06 10.75 -3.43
N LEU A 55 -3.26 10.02 -2.32
CA LEU A 55 -3.74 10.58 -1.06
C LEU A 55 -3.15 9.79 0.11
N ILE A 56 -2.77 10.49 1.17
CA ILE A 56 -2.46 9.88 2.47
C ILE A 56 -3.50 10.35 3.46
N GLN A 57 -4.14 9.40 4.12
CA GLN A 57 -5.06 9.67 5.20
C GLN A 57 -4.37 9.47 6.54
N ILE A 58 -4.44 10.48 7.41
CA ILE A 58 -3.93 10.38 8.78
C ILE A 58 -5.03 10.78 9.75
N SER A 59 -5.37 9.88 10.68
CA SER A 59 -6.25 10.21 11.81
C SER A 59 -5.49 10.31 13.12
N THR A 60 -5.83 11.31 13.89
CA THR A 60 -5.55 11.40 15.32
C THR A 60 -6.80 10.98 16.12
N LYS A 61 -6.74 11.03 17.43
CA LYS A 61 -7.95 10.83 18.25
C LYS A 61 -9.03 11.89 18.03
N LYS A 62 -8.67 13.05 17.46
CA LYS A 62 -9.55 14.23 17.39
C LYS A 62 -9.84 14.68 15.96
N LYS A 63 -8.93 14.48 15.02
CA LYS A 63 -8.97 15.05 13.67
C LYS A 63 -8.61 13.99 12.62
N ILE A 64 -8.98 14.25 11.37
CA ILE A 64 -8.60 13.47 10.20
C ILE A 64 -8.00 14.44 9.18
N PHE A 65 -6.83 14.10 8.66
CA PHE A 65 -6.12 14.82 7.63
C PHE A 65 -6.10 13.99 6.35
N LEU A 66 -6.53 14.58 5.25
CA LEU A 66 -6.47 14.03 3.90
C LEU A 66 -5.40 14.80 3.13
N ILE A 67 -4.21 14.23 3.02
CA ILE A 67 -3.03 14.88 2.45
C ILE A 67 -3.01 14.59 0.95
N ASP A 68 -3.19 15.62 0.12
CA ASP A 68 -3.19 15.51 -1.34
C ASP A 68 -1.77 15.39 -1.87
N CYS A 69 -1.35 14.16 -2.16
CA CYS A 69 0.00 13.86 -2.62
C CYS A 69 0.31 14.40 -4.04
N LEU A 70 -0.72 14.79 -4.80
CA LEU A 70 -0.53 15.37 -6.14
C LEU A 70 -0.35 16.89 -6.13
N ARG A 71 -0.45 17.53 -4.96
CA ARG A 71 -0.37 18.99 -4.77
C ARG A 71 0.83 19.45 -3.95
N LEU A 72 1.55 18.50 -3.35
CA LEU A 72 2.62 18.80 -2.39
C LEU A 72 3.96 18.26 -2.88
N ASP A 73 5.00 19.08 -2.83
CA ASP A 73 6.35 18.71 -3.23
C ASP A 73 7.19 18.20 -2.05
N SER A 74 6.83 18.57 -0.82
CA SER A 74 7.59 18.27 0.39
C SER A 74 7.12 17.03 1.16
N LEU A 75 6.42 16.09 0.50
CA LEU A 75 5.88 14.86 1.10
C LEU A 75 6.93 14.01 1.82
N PHE A 76 8.21 14.08 1.41
CA PHE A 76 9.31 13.39 2.07
C PHE A 76 9.46 13.72 3.56
N LYS A 77 8.93 14.87 4.01
CA LYS A 77 8.90 15.24 5.43
C LYS A 77 8.06 14.30 6.29
N LEU A 78 7.11 13.57 5.70
CA LEU A 78 6.36 12.51 6.39
C LEU A 78 7.25 11.35 6.83
N ASN A 79 8.46 11.20 6.30
CA ASN A 79 9.41 10.19 6.76
C ASN A 79 9.72 10.38 8.24
N LEU A 80 9.77 11.62 8.75
CA LEU A 80 9.93 11.91 10.17
C LEU A 80 8.82 11.31 11.05
N ILE A 81 7.64 11.11 10.48
CA ILE A 81 6.49 10.49 11.16
C ILE A 81 6.48 8.98 10.96
N PHE A 82 6.64 8.53 9.72
CA PHE A 82 6.55 7.10 9.40
C PHE A 82 7.70 6.29 9.99
N GLU A 83 8.90 6.84 10.06
CA GLU A 83 10.09 6.18 10.61
C GLU A 83 10.24 6.34 12.13
N ASN A 84 9.43 7.21 12.75
CA ASN A 84 9.50 7.46 14.20
C ASN A 84 8.98 6.24 14.99
N GLU A 85 9.84 5.65 15.83
CA GLU A 85 9.50 4.49 16.66
C GLU A 85 8.61 4.84 17.87
N ASP A 86 8.54 6.13 18.28
CA ASP A 86 7.70 6.57 19.37
C ASP A 86 6.23 6.77 19.01
N ILE A 87 5.94 6.79 17.69
CA ILE A 87 4.59 6.95 17.15
C ILE A 87 4.10 5.59 16.62
N VAL A 88 2.99 5.10 17.14
CA VAL A 88 2.33 3.90 16.60
C VAL A 88 1.52 4.27 15.35
N LYS A 89 1.83 3.69 14.20
CA LYS A 89 1.03 3.82 12.97
C LYS A 89 0.09 2.62 12.85
N VAL A 90 -1.21 2.89 12.86
CA VAL A 90 -2.26 1.85 12.83
C VAL A 90 -2.84 1.78 11.42
N PHE A 91 -2.81 0.60 10.82
CA PHE A 91 -3.28 0.31 9.47
C PHE A 91 -4.37 -0.78 9.46
N HIS A 92 -5.03 -0.90 8.33
CA HIS A 92 -5.77 -2.09 7.92
C HIS A 92 -5.18 -2.66 6.64
N SER A 93 -4.59 -3.86 6.68
CA SER A 93 -3.89 -4.49 5.54
C SER A 93 -2.61 -3.76 5.12
N VAL A 94 -1.72 -3.53 6.07
CA VAL A 94 -0.52 -2.66 6.02
C VAL A 94 0.42 -2.86 4.83
N ARG A 95 0.46 -4.06 4.20
CA ARG A 95 1.45 -4.38 3.15
C ARG A 95 1.33 -3.46 1.94
N SER A 96 0.11 -3.20 1.45
CA SER A 96 -0.11 -2.33 0.29
C SER A 96 0.32 -0.90 0.55
N ASP A 97 -0.06 -0.35 1.70
CA ASP A 97 0.28 1.01 2.09
C ASP A 97 1.79 1.19 2.22
N VAL A 98 2.45 0.26 2.92
CA VAL A 98 3.92 0.27 3.04
C VAL A 98 4.60 0.13 1.68
N THR A 99 4.07 -0.69 0.76
CA THR A 99 4.61 -0.79 -0.61
C THR A 99 4.53 0.55 -1.33
N VAL A 100 3.41 1.23 -1.23
CA VAL A 100 3.22 2.55 -1.86
C VAL A 100 4.13 3.60 -1.22
N LEU A 101 4.14 3.69 0.10
CA LEU A 101 4.98 4.64 0.85
C LEU A 101 6.48 4.40 0.59
N PHE A 102 6.92 3.15 0.56
CA PHE A 102 8.32 2.81 0.26
C PHE A 102 8.72 3.24 -1.15
N ASN A 103 7.89 2.96 -2.16
CA ASN A 103 8.22 3.28 -3.54
C ASN A 103 8.04 4.77 -3.90
N SER A 104 7.15 5.50 -3.20
CA SER A 104 6.88 6.92 -3.49
C SER A 104 7.72 7.88 -2.63
N LEU A 105 7.99 7.53 -1.37
CA LEU A 105 8.68 8.41 -0.41
C LEU A 105 10.03 7.86 0.04
N ASN A 106 10.41 6.67 -0.40
CA ASN A 106 11.60 5.94 0.07
C ASN A 106 11.65 5.83 1.61
N THR A 107 10.49 5.62 2.24
CA THR A 107 10.35 5.55 3.70
C THR A 107 10.20 4.12 4.19
N LYS A 108 10.76 3.82 5.36
CA LYS A 108 10.58 2.54 6.07
C LYS A 108 9.68 2.76 7.28
N VAL A 109 8.45 2.29 7.17
CA VAL A 109 7.47 2.47 8.24
C VAL A 109 7.86 1.64 9.46
N SER A 110 8.11 2.29 10.60
CA SER A 110 8.43 1.65 11.88
C SER A 110 7.24 1.68 12.84
N ASN A 111 7.31 0.91 13.93
CA ASN A 111 6.31 0.83 15.00
C ASN A 111 4.85 0.82 14.50
N SER A 112 4.54 -0.14 13.64
CA SER A 112 3.20 -0.27 13.04
C SER A 112 2.36 -1.32 13.74
N PHE A 113 1.03 -1.17 13.61
CA PHE A 113 0.04 -2.14 14.02
C PHE A 113 -1.00 -2.32 12.91
N ASP A 114 -1.32 -3.55 12.56
CA ASP A 114 -2.33 -3.90 11.56
C ASP A 114 -3.53 -4.55 12.24
N ILE A 115 -4.68 -3.87 12.20
CA ILE A 115 -5.90 -4.36 12.83
C ILE A 115 -6.47 -5.60 12.14
N GLN A 116 -6.16 -5.84 10.86
CA GLN A 116 -6.61 -7.02 10.12
C GLN A 116 -5.83 -8.25 10.54
N ILE A 117 -4.50 -8.14 10.66
CA ILE A 117 -3.63 -9.24 11.14
C ILE A 117 -3.96 -9.57 12.60
N ALA A 118 -4.14 -8.55 13.43
CA ALA A 118 -4.55 -8.74 14.82
C ALA A 118 -5.90 -9.43 14.92
N GLU A 119 -6.88 -9.04 14.10
CA GLU A 119 -8.20 -9.69 14.07
C GLU A 119 -8.12 -11.14 13.61
N LYS A 120 -7.33 -11.44 12.56
CA LYS A 120 -7.09 -12.82 12.12
C LYS A 120 -6.52 -13.68 13.24
N PHE A 121 -5.52 -13.17 13.94
CA PHE A 121 -4.90 -13.87 15.09
C PHE A 121 -5.91 -14.12 16.22
N LEU A 122 -6.69 -13.10 16.59
CA LEU A 122 -7.65 -13.19 17.70
C LEU A 122 -8.85 -14.10 17.41
N SER A 123 -9.26 -14.21 16.16
CA SER A 123 -10.42 -15.01 15.74
C SER A 123 -10.05 -16.39 15.21
N SER A 124 -8.75 -16.71 15.05
CA SER A 124 -8.23 -17.94 14.42
C SER A 124 -8.91 -18.22 13.07
N GLY A 125 -9.28 -17.17 12.34
CA GLY A 125 -10.08 -17.25 11.11
C GLY A 125 -9.42 -16.59 9.91
N ASP A 126 -10.24 -16.28 8.89
CA ASP A 126 -9.80 -15.60 7.67
C ASP A 126 -9.58 -14.11 7.89
N LEU A 127 -8.87 -13.49 6.93
CA LEU A 127 -8.72 -12.04 6.86
C LEU A 127 -10.10 -11.38 6.70
N LYS A 128 -10.39 -10.40 7.55
CA LYS A 128 -11.66 -9.66 7.52
C LYS A 128 -11.47 -8.29 6.89
N SER A 129 -12.44 -7.87 6.09
CA SER A 129 -12.46 -6.50 5.57
C SER A 129 -12.62 -5.48 6.71
N TYR A 130 -12.14 -4.26 6.48
CA TYR A 130 -12.26 -3.16 7.43
C TYR A 130 -13.69 -2.98 7.95
N ALA A 131 -14.70 -2.96 7.05
CA ALA A 131 -16.10 -2.83 7.47
C ALA A 131 -16.57 -3.95 8.42
N LYS A 132 -16.13 -5.21 8.21
CA LYS A 132 -16.46 -6.31 9.14
C LYS A 132 -15.80 -6.12 10.51
N ILE A 133 -14.58 -5.58 10.54
CA ILE A 133 -13.88 -5.28 11.79
C ILE A 133 -14.55 -4.11 12.50
N VAL A 134 -14.89 -3.02 11.80
CA VAL A 134 -15.63 -1.89 12.36
C VAL A 134 -16.98 -2.34 12.93
N LEU A 135 -17.73 -3.15 12.17
CA LEU A 135 -19.00 -3.71 12.66
C LEU A 135 -18.82 -4.52 13.94
N LYS A 136 -17.81 -5.39 13.98
CA LYS A 136 -17.52 -6.25 15.16
C LYS A 136 -17.20 -5.44 16.40
N TYR A 137 -16.29 -4.47 16.29
CA TYR A 137 -15.77 -3.74 17.45
C TYR A 137 -16.60 -2.52 17.85
N LEU A 138 -17.30 -1.91 16.91
CA LEU A 138 -17.99 -0.64 17.15
C LEU A 138 -19.49 -0.70 16.86
N ASN A 139 -20.01 -1.80 16.30
CA ASN A 139 -21.39 -1.96 15.86
C ASN A 139 -21.85 -0.86 14.90
N LEU A 140 -20.96 -0.51 13.93
CA LEU A 140 -21.21 0.51 12.92
C LEU A 140 -21.09 -0.10 11.52
N ASN A 141 -21.96 0.31 10.61
CA ASN A 141 -21.83 0.02 9.19
C ASN A 141 -21.12 1.19 8.50
N ILE A 142 -20.16 0.89 7.64
CA ILE A 142 -19.45 1.87 6.82
C ILE A 142 -19.67 1.59 5.34
N ASP A 143 -19.74 2.67 4.56
CA ASP A 143 -19.88 2.61 3.11
C ASP A 143 -18.55 2.20 2.44
N LYS A 144 -18.65 1.52 1.28
CA LYS A 144 -17.53 1.03 0.47
C LYS A 144 -17.63 1.47 -0.99
N SER A 145 -18.40 2.50 -1.28
CA SER A 145 -18.74 2.89 -2.65
C SER A 145 -17.56 3.30 -3.53
N GLU A 146 -16.46 3.80 -2.93
CA GLU A 146 -15.33 4.42 -3.65
C GLU A 146 -14.08 3.52 -3.79
N THR A 147 -14.14 2.25 -3.46
CA THR A 147 -12.98 1.32 -3.52
C THR A 147 -12.26 1.29 -4.88
N ASN A 148 -13.01 1.50 -6.00
CA ASN A 148 -12.47 1.52 -7.37
C ASN A 148 -12.45 2.90 -8.00
N SER A 149 -12.49 3.96 -7.19
CA SER A 149 -12.55 5.33 -7.66
C SER A 149 -11.26 5.77 -8.38
N ASN A 150 -11.36 6.82 -9.20
CA ASN A 150 -10.19 7.41 -9.84
C ASN A 150 -9.54 8.45 -8.92
N TRP A 151 -8.54 8.02 -8.16
CA TRP A 151 -7.83 8.85 -7.20
C TRP A 151 -6.84 9.85 -7.82
N LEU A 152 -6.56 9.74 -9.12
CA LEU A 152 -5.75 10.74 -9.86
C LEU A 152 -6.56 12.00 -10.22
N LYS A 153 -7.89 11.90 -10.27
CA LYS A 153 -8.74 13.02 -10.67
C LYS A 153 -8.82 14.08 -9.57
N ARG A 154 -8.79 15.36 -9.99
CA ARG A 154 -9.02 16.52 -9.12
C ARG A 154 -10.10 17.44 -9.73
N PRO A 155 -10.91 18.11 -8.92
CA PRO A 155 -10.99 18.00 -7.46
C PRO A 155 -11.51 16.64 -6.99
N ILE A 156 -11.15 16.24 -5.77
CA ILE A 156 -11.72 15.05 -5.11
C ILE A 156 -13.18 15.35 -4.77
N THR A 157 -14.07 14.37 -4.99
CA THR A 157 -15.50 14.51 -4.69
C THR A 157 -15.76 14.40 -3.18
N GLU A 158 -16.90 14.92 -2.73
CA GLU A 158 -17.34 14.79 -1.34
C GLU A 158 -17.48 13.33 -0.92
N SER A 159 -17.96 12.44 -1.82
CA SER A 159 -18.02 11.01 -1.60
C SER A 159 -16.64 10.41 -1.34
N GLN A 160 -15.64 10.75 -2.16
CA GLN A 160 -14.26 10.31 -1.97
C GLN A 160 -13.64 10.84 -0.66
N ILE A 161 -13.92 12.10 -0.28
CA ILE A 161 -13.49 12.68 0.99
C ILE A 161 -14.06 11.89 2.17
N ASN A 162 -15.36 11.61 2.14
CA ASN A 162 -16.04 10.87 3.20
C ASN A 162 -15.54 9.41 3.29
N TYR A 163 -15.34 8.76 2.15
CA TYR A 163 -14.78 7.41 2.07
C TYR A 163 -13.38 7.36 2.68
N ALA A 164 -12.44 8.15 2.16
CA ALA A 164 -11.05 8.21 2.64
C ALA A 164 -10.94 8.53 4.14
N ALA A 165 -11.79 9.45 4.63
CA ALA A 165 -11.83 9.76 6.05
C ALA A 165 -12.35 8.58 6.89
N ASN A 166 -13.29 7.79 6.37
CA ASN A 166 -13.83 6.64 7.09
C ASN A 166 -12.83 5.49 7.21
N ASP A 167 -11.91 5.32 6.24
CA ASP A 167 -10.90 4.25 6.27
C ASP A 167 -9.89 4.42 7.42
N VAL A 168 -9.69 5.63 7.91
CA VAL A 168 -8.83 5.88 9.08
C VAL A 168 -9.57 6.20 10.37
N ARG A 169 -10.85 6.59 10.30
CA ARG A 169 -11.63 7.12 11.42
C ARG A 169 -11.65 6.22 12.65
N PHE A 170 -11.68 4.92 12.45
CA PHE A 170 -11.91 3.95 13.53
C PHE A 170 -10.66 3.15 13.90
N LEU A 171 -9.56 3.30 13.16
CA LEU A 171 -8.34 2.51 13.33
C LEU A 171 -7.81 2.58 14.77
N ILE A 172 -7.67 3.79 15.32
CA ILE A 172 -7.14 3.98 16.69
C ILE A 172 -8.04 3.33 17.75
N LYS A 173 -9.37 3.47 17.61
CA LYS A 173 -10.31 2.88 18.56
C LYS A 173 -10.26 1.36 18.56
N ILE A 174 -10.16 0.77 17.38
CA ILE A 174 -10.06 -0.69 17.21
C ILE A 174 -8.71 -1.19 17.74
N TYR A 175 -7.61 -0.51 17.40
CA TYR A 175 -6.28 -0.81 17.91
C TYR A 175 -6.26 -0.89 19.44
N LEU A 176 -6.81 0.12 20.13
CA LEU A 176 -6.81 0.15 21.60
C LEU A 176 -7.58 -1.03 22.21
N GLN A 177 -8.67 -1.46 21.58
CA GLN A 177 -9.43 -2.63 22.04
C GLN A 177 -8.66 -3.94 21.77
N GLN A 178 -8.13 -4.10 20.56
CA GLN A 178 -7.35 -5.30 20.20
C GLN A 178 -6.08 -5.40 21.04
N LYS A 179 -5.35 -4.29 21.25
CA LYS A 179 -4.16 -4.23 22.11
C LYS A 179 -4.48 -4.76 23.50
N LYS A 180 -5.54 -4.27 24.14
CA LYS A 180 -5.97 -4.72 25.47
C LYS A 180 -6.27 -6.22 25.53
N ILE A 181 -6.89 -6.77 24.47
CA ILE A 181 -7.18 -8.22 24.40
C ILE A 181 -5.88 -9.01 24.24
N LEU A 182 -4.99 -8.57 23.35
CA LEU A 182 -3.72 -9.24 23.06
C LEU A 182 -2.77 -9.21 24.26
N GLU A 183 -2.71 -8.11 25.01
CA GLU A 183 -1.93 -8.00 26.25
C GLU A 183 -2.43 -8.98 27.32
N ARG A 184 -3.75 -9.07 27.51
CA ARG A 184 -4.35 -10.06 28.43
C ARG A 184 -4.05 -11.50 28.05
N LYS A 185 -3.88 -11.78 26.76
CA LYS A 185 -3.53 -13.11 26.24
C LYS A 185 -2.02 -13.34 26.12
N ASN A 186 -1.18 -12.42 26.56
CA ASN A 186 0.28 -12.44 26.36
C ASN A 186 0.70 -12.64 24.90
N SER A 187 -0.09 -12.15 23.93
CA SER A 187 0.07 -12.42 22.51
C SER A 187 0.44 -11.18 21.69
N PHE A 188 0.59 -10.02 22.32
CA PHE A 188 0.86 -8.76 21.62
C PHE A 188 2.14 -8.81 20.79
N LEU A 189 3.24 -9.36 21.37
CA LEU A 189 4.52 -9.47 20.65
C LEU A 189 4.43 -10.46 19.47
N ALA A 190 3.69 -11.55 19.61
CA ALA A 190 3.48 -12.50 18.51
C ALA A 190 2.79 -11.82 17.31
N VAL A 191 1.77 -11.01 17.55
CA VAL A 191 1.09 -10.22 16.50
C VAL A 191 2.01 -9.17 15.91
N LYS A 192 2.81 -8.45 16.71
CA LYS A 192 3.82 -7.50 16.21
C LYS A 192 4.81 -8.17 15.25
N ASN A 193 5.26 -9.39 15.54
CA ASN A 193 6.15 -10.14 14.67
C ASN A 193 5.49 -10.55 13.35
N LEU A 194 4.19 -10.88 13.35
CA LEU A 194 3.44 -11.13 12.11
C LEU A 194 3.32 -9.87 11.27
N ILE A 195 3.00 -8.73 11.89
CA ILE A 195 2.90 -7.44 11.22
C ILE A 195 4.25 -7.04 10.62
N LYS A 196 5.35 -7.21 11.35
CA LYS A 196 6.70 -6.93 10.85
C LYS A 196 7.01 -7.69 9.56
N LYS A 197 6.62 -8.96 9.44
CA LYS A 197 6.79 -9.73 8.20
C LYS A 197 6.06 -9.09 7.01
N GLU A 198 4.86 -8.55 7.22
CA GLU A 198 4.10 -7.86 6.17
C GLU A 198 4.77 -6.54 5.76
N ILE A 199 5.30 -5.79 6.73
CA ILE A 199 6.08 -4.57 6.48
C ILE A 199 7.35 -4.89 5.69
N ASP A 200 8.11 -5.91 6.12
CA ASP A 200 9.34 -6.34 5.43
C ASP A 200 9.05 -6.81 3.99
N LEU A 201 7.87 -7.40 3.74
CA LEU A 201 7.41 -7.77 2.40
C LEU A 201 6.99 -6.56 1.56
N GLY A 202 6.41 -5.53 2.18
CA GLY A 202 6.04 -4.28 1.51
C GLY A 202 7.22 -3.36 1.23
N SER A 203 8.25 -3.37 2.09
CA SER A 203 9.43 -2.50 2.01
C SER A 203 10.57 -3.13 1.20
N GLN A 204 10.28 -3.73 0.06
CA GLN A 204 11.27 -4.30 -0.84
C GLN A 204 10.94 -3.99 -2.30
N GLU A 205 11.95 -4.13 -3.18
CA GLU A 205 11.76 -3.97 -4.63
C GLU A 205 10.60 -4.85 -5.14
N LEU A 206 9.75 -4.29 -6.00
CA LEU A 206 8.50 -4.91 -6.45
C LEU A 206 8.66 -6.27 -7.13
N PHE A 207 9.80 -6.50 -7.78
CA PHE A 207 10.09 -7.76 -8.45
C PHE A 207 10.54 -8.88 -7.49
N ILE A 208 11.06 -8.57 -6.29
CA ILE A 208 11.63 -9.56 -5.36
C ILE A 208 10.65 -10.68 -4.98
N PRO A 209 9.38 -10.40 -4.59
CA PRO A 209 8.42 -11.47 -4.29
C PRO A 209 8.13 -12.39 -5.47
N ARG A 210 8.18 -11.85 -6.70
CA ARG A 210 7.97 -12.59 -7.95
C ARG A 210 9.19 -13.43 -8.29
N LEU A 211 10.40 -12.86 -8.15
CA LEU A 211 11.67 -13.57 -8.36
C LEU A 211 11.84 -14.74 -7.39
N LYS A 212 11.45 -14.59 -6.12
CA LYS A 212 11.48 -15.68 -5.13
C LYS A 212 10.64 -16.89 -5.56
N LYS A 213 9.53 -16.68 -6.28
CA LYS A 213 8.71 -17.78 -6.84
C LYS A 213 9.42 -18.53 -7.96
N MET A 214 10.47 -17.94 -8.55
CA MET A 214 11.28 -18.54 -9.62
C MET A 214 12.52 -19.26 -9.08
N LYS A 215 12.63 -19.53 -7.77
CA LYS A 215 13.81 -20.12 -7.14
C LYS A 215 14.32 -21.39 -7.86
N HIS A 216 13.42 -22.25 -8.31
CA HIS A 216 13.72 -23.53 -8.97
C HIS A 216 13.76 -23.45 -10.51
N ARG A 217 13.68 -22.26 -11.10
CA ARG A 217 13.74 -22.05 -12.54
C ARG A 217 15.18 -22.01 -13.04
N LYS A 218 15.36 -22.32 -14.34
CA LYS A 218 16.66 -22.24 -15.02
C LYS A 218 17.18 -20.80 -15.00
N LYS A 219 18.50 -20.63 -15.14
CA LYS A 219 19.16 -19.32 -15.17
C LYS A 219 18.52 -18.43 -16.25
N ILE A 220 18.43 -18.91 -17.47
CA ILE A 220 17.84 -18.17 -18.60
C ILE A 220 16.41 -17.65 -18.33
N GLU A 221 15.60 -18.40 -17.59
CA GLU A 221 14.25 -17.95 -17.21
C GLU A 221 14.31 -16.76 -16.25
N LYS A 222 15.28 -16.77 -15.32
CA LYS A 222 15.50 -15.66 -14.38
C LYS A 222 16.07 -14.45 -15.10
N ASP A 223 17.00 -14.64 -16.03
CA ASP A 223 17.59 -13.57 -16.81
C ASP A 223 16.54 -12.87 -17.68
N LEU A 224 15.68 -13.62 -18.37
CA LEU A 224 14.54 -13.08 -19.13
C LEU A 224 13.55 -12.33 -18.20
N PHE A 225 13.27 -12.88 -17.02
CA PHE A 225 12.42 -12.21 -16.04
C PHE A 225 13.05 -10.87 -15.59
N MET A 226 14.32 -10.88 -15.21
CA MET A 226 15.01 -9.66 -14.75
C MET A 226 15.12 -8.62 -15.86
N TRP A 227 15.38 -9.05 -17.10
CA TRP A 227 15.36 -8.14 -18.24
C TRP A 227 14.01 -7.44 -18.37
N ARG A 228 12.90 -8.20 -18.33
CA ARG A 228 11.55 -7.63 -18.42
C ARG A 228 11.26 -6.66 -17.27
N GLU A 229 11.64 -7.00 -16.05
CA GLU A 229 11.47 -6.13 -14.88
C GLU A 229 12.28 -4.84 -15.01
N ASN A 230 13.53 -4.92 -15.44
CA ASN A 230 14.40 -3.75 -15.58
C ASN A 230 13.88 -2.77 -16.63
N ILE A 231 13.49 -3.26 -17.81
CA ILE A 231 12.92 -2.41 -18.86
C ILE A 231 11.56 -1.83 -18.43
N ALA A 232 10.73 -2.62 -17.77
CA ALA A 232 9.45 -2.14 -17.24
C ALA A 232 9.65 -1.04 -16.19
N LYS A 233 10.63 -1.20 -15.30
CA LYS A 233 11.02 -0.23 -14.29
C LYS A 233 11.54 1.07 -14.92
N GLU A 234 12.46 0.96 -15.88
CA GLU A 234 13.03 2.11 -16.61
C GLU A 234 11.96 2.93 -17.31
N ARG A 235 10.97 2.28 -17.93
CA ARG A 235 9.87 2.93 -18.66
C ARG A 235 8.68 3.28 -17.78
N ASN A 236 8.71 2.92 -16.53
CA ASN A 236 7.60 3.02 -15.59
C ASN A 236 6.27 2.47 -16.15
N VAL A 237 6.30 1.28 -16.74
CA VAL A 237 5.12 0.57 -17.27
C VAL A 237 4.98 -0.82 -16.66
N PRO A 238 3.76 -1.39 -16.59
CA PRO A 238 3.60 -2.78 -16.14
C PRO A 238 4.46 -3.73 -17.00
N PRO A 239 5.13 -4.74 -16.40
CA PRO A 239 5.93 -5.70 -17.17
C PRO A 239 5.15 -6.40 -18.29
N SER A 240 3.83 -6.59 -18.11
CA SER A 240 2.92 -7.17 -19.11
C SER A 240 2.75 -6.32 -20.37
N TYR A 241 3.12 -5.02 -20.34
CA TYR A 241 3.09 -4.13 -21.52
C TYR A 241 4.25 -4.40 -22.49
N LEU A 242 5.38 -4.91 -21.98
CA LEU A 242 6.48 -5.34 -22.83
C LEU A 242 6.14 -6.65 -23.57
N PHE A 243 5.67 -7.64 -22.82
CA PHE A 243 5.03 -8.86 -23.33
C PHE A 243 4.25 -9.57 -22.23
N LYS A 244 3.17 -10.24 -22.63
CA LYS A 244 2.28 -10.99 -21.71
C LYS A 244 2.98 -12.24 -21.16
N ASP A 245 2.61 -12.69 -19.97
CA ASP A 245 3.20 -13.88 -19.32
C ASP A 245 3.11 -15.15 -20.19
N LYS A 246 2.05 -15.29 -21.01
CA LYS A 246 1.92 -16.41 -21.95
C LYS A 246 3.05 -16.47 -22.98
N ASN A 247 3.68 -15.34 -23.31
CA ASN A 247 4.78 -15.27 -24.26
C ASN A 247 6.13 -15.65 -23.65
N PHE A 248 6.23 -15.72 -22.31
CA PHE A 248 7.47 -16.06 -21.61
C PHE A 248 8.04 -17.41 -22.11
N LYS A 249 7.21 -18.45 -22.11
CA LYS A 249 7.60 -19.78 -22.61
C LYS A 249 7.95 -19.79 -24.10
N LYS A 250 7.26 -18.96 -24.91
CA LYS A 250 7.55 -18.84 -26.35
C LYS A 250 8.94 -18.26 -26.60
N ILE A 251 9.30 -17.18 -25.88
CA ILE A 251 10.63 -16.55 -26.01
C ILE A 251 11.73 -17.52 -25.61
N LEU A 252 11.56 -18.28 -24.54
CA LEU A 252 12.53 -19.29 -24.10
C LEU A 252 12.72 -20.39 -25.15
N LYS A 253 11.62 -20.89 -25.75
CA LYS A 253 11.69 -21.91 -26.82
C LYS A 253 12.43 -21.38 -28.07
N ILE A 254 12.16 -20.14 -28.47
CA ILE A 254 12.82 -19.49 -29.60
C ILE A 254 14.32 -19.37 -29.36
N TYR A 255 14.73 -19.06 -28.12
CA TYR A 255 16.13 -18.96 -27.74
C TYR A 255 16.87 -20.28 -27.95
N ASP A 256 16.27 -21.42 -27.59
CA ASP A 256 16.85 -22.75 -27.77
C ASP A 256 16.97 -23.16 -29.27
N GLU A 257 16.16 -22.58 -30.17
CA GLU A 257 16.09 -22.95 -31.59
C GLU A 257 17.01 -22.12 -32.53
N ASN A 258 17.86 -21.22 -32.01
CA ASN A 258 18.75 -20.31 -32.78
C ASN A 258 18.07 -19.41 -33.83
N THR A 259 16.75 -19.31 -33.86
CA THR A 259 15.96 -18.51 -34.82
C THR A 259 15.53 -17.16 -34.22
N LEU A 260 16.45 -16.53 -33.52
CA LEU A 260 16.19 -15.57 -32.49
C LEU A 260 15.55 -14.23 -32.94
N ARG A 261 16.08 -13.61 -33.99
CA ARG A 261 15.87 -12.17 -34.17
C ARG A 261 14.46 -11.83 -34.67
N GLU A 262 14.03 -12.47 -35.73
CA GLU A 262 12.73 -12.20 -36.36
C GLU A 262 11.56 -12.59 -35.45
N LYS A 263 11.63 -13.77 -34.84
CA LYS A 263 10.57 -14.28 -33.97
C LYS A 263 10.43 -13.51 -32.65
N ILE A 264 11.53 -13.00 -32.10
CA ILE A 264 11.46 -12.12 -30.91
C ILE A 264 10.87 -10.76 -31.30
N TYR A 265 11.23 -10.24 -32.48
CA TYR A 265 10.61 -9.02 -33.01
C TYR A 265 9.10 -9.18 -33.14
N ASP A 266 8.60 -10.30 -33.65
CA ASP A 266 7.16 -10.56 -33.77
C ASP A 266 6.42 -10.55 -32.42
N ILE A 267 7.12 -10.90 -31.35
CA ILE A 267 6.54 -10.88 -29.99
C ILE A 267 6.56 -9.49 -29.38
N LEU A 268 7.68 -8.78 -29.53
CA LEU A 268 7.91 -7.47 -28.89
C LEU A 268 7.39 -6.29 -29.74
N GLN A 269 7.22 -6.49 -31.05
CA GLN A 269 6.83 -5.46 -32.03
C GLN A 269 7.70 -4.20 -31.93
N ASN A 270 8.98 -4.38 -31.54
CA ASN A 270 9.93 -3.30 -31.33
C ASN A 270 11.36 -3.81 -31.53
N GLU A 271 12.00 -3.38 -32.61
CA GLU A 271 13.32 -3.85 -33.01
C GLU A 271 14.42 -3.52 -31.97
N LYS A 272 14.40 -2.32 -31.41
CA LYS A 272 15.37 -1.91 -30.39
C LYS A 272 15.26 -2.79 -29.13
N LEU A 273 14.04 -3.12 -28.70
CA LEU A 273 13.83 -4.01 -27.58
C LEU A 273 14.22 -5.45 -27.90
N ALA A 274 13.95 -5.94 -29.12
CA ALA A 274 14.32 -7.28 -29.55
C ALA A 274 15.84 -7.45 -29.54
N ASN A 275 16.59 -6.50 -30.10
CA ASN A 275 18.04 -6.49 -30.11
C ASN A 275 18.62 -6.46 -28.67
N ASN A 276 18.09 -5.57 -27.80
CA ASN A 276 18.51 -5.46 -26.42
C ASN A 276 18.25 -6.77 -25.63
N LEU A 277 17.11 -7.41 -25.84
CA LEU A 277 16.82 -8.71 -25.21
C LEU A 277 17.79 -9.79 -25.67
N ILE A 278 18.06 -9.89 -26.98
CA ILE A 278 18.99 -10.88 -27.55
C ILE A 278 20.40 -10.71 -26.96
N GLU A 279 20.86 -9.48 -26.84
CA GLU A 279 22.17 -9.17 -26.25
C GLU A 279 22.23 -9.55 -24.75
N SER A 280 21.15 -9.31 -24.03
CA SER A 280 21.07 -9.59 -22.58
C SER A 280 20.98 -11.08 -22.25
N LEU A 281 20.58 -11.92 -23.21
CA LEU A 281 20.44 -13.37 -23.01
C LEU A 281 21.69 -14.17 -23.49
N LYS A 282 22.64 -13.53 -24.16
CA LYS A 282 23.95 -14.10 -24.51
C LYS A 282 24.84 -14.18 -23.27
#